data_40fdff406e3ba12de93ff35f77db1cf5
#
_entry.id   40fdff406e3ba12de93ff35f77db1cf5
#
_cell.length_a   1.000
_cell.length_b   1.000
_cell.length_c   1.000
_cell.angle_alpha   90.00
_cell.angle_beta   90.00
_cell.angle_gamma   90.00
#
_symmetry.space_group_name_H-M   'P 1'
#
loop_
_entity.id
_entity.type
_entity.pdbx_description
1 polymer ?
#
loop_
_entity_poly.entity_id
_entity_poly.type
_entity_poly.pdbx_seq_one_letter_code
_entity_poly.pdbx_strand_id
1 'polypeptide(L)'
;MANHKSSIKRIRQIESRRLRNRYYAKTARNAVRRLRAMTDKNEAAESYKKVSSLLDRLASNGTISKNKASNLKSKLALHINKLANA
;
A
#
# COMPACT_ATOMS: atom_id res chain seq x y z
N MET A 1 -40.53 -9.17 -1.81
CA MET A 1 -39.25 -9.81 -2.04
C MET A 1 -38.11 -9.06 -1.34
N ALA A 2 -37.87 -9.44 -0.10
CA ALA A 2 -36.84 -8.83 0.72
C ALA A 2 -35.42 -9.08 0.17
N ASN A 3 -35.24 -10.14 -0.62
CA ASN A 3 -33.92 -10.57 -1.12
C ASN A 3 -33.30 -9.58 -2.12
N HIS A 4 -34.12 -8.83 -2.88
CA HIS A 4 -33.62 -7.87 -3.86
C HIS A 4 -32.91 -6.68 -3.23
N LYS A 5 -33.48 -6.12 -2.18
CA LYS A 5 -32.87 -4.97 -1.50
C LYS A 5 -31.54 -5.37 -0.83
N SER A 6 -31.49 -6.56 -0.22
CA SER A 6 -30.26 -7.08 0.39
C SER A 6 -29.17 -7.31 -0.65
N SER A 7 -29.52 -7.86 -1.80
CA SER A 7 -28.56 -8.14 -2.89
C SER A 7 -27.99 -6.83 -3.45
N ILE A 8 -28.83 -5.84 -3.68
CA ILE A 8 -28.38 -4.53 -4.19
C ILE A 8 -27.44 -3.86 -3.19
N LYS A 9 -27.76 -3.90 -1.90
CA LYS A 9 -26.93 -3.35 -0.85
C LYS A 9 -25.56 -4.04 -0.82
N ARG A 10 -25.54 -5.37 -0.93
CA ARG A 10 -24.31 -6.16 -0.93
C ARG A 10 -23.43 -5.83 -2.15
N ILE A 11 -24.04 -5.71 -3.33
CA ILE A 11 -23.34 -5.32 -4.56
C ILE A 11 -22.70 -3.95 -4.40
N ARG A 12 -23.43 -2.97 -3.87
CA ARG A 12 -22.91 -1.63 -3.63
C ARG A 12 -21.73 -1.64 -2.65
N GLN A 13 -21.81 -2.46 -1.60
CA GLN A 13 -20.72 -2.61 -0.63
C GLN A 13 -19.48 -3.20 -1.28
N ILE A 14 -19.65 -4.22 -2.13
CA ILE A 14 -18.54 -4.86 -2.85
C ILE A 14 -17.89 -3.86 -3.81
N GLU A 15 -18.69 -3.10 -4.56
CA GLU A 15 -18.18 -2.08 -5.48
C GLU A 15 -17.43 -0.98 -4.74
N SER A 16 -17.97 -0.49 -3.61
CA SER A 16 -17.30 0.51 -2.78
C SER A 16 -15.97 0.01 -2.26
N ARG A 17 -15.91 -1.25 -1.82
CA ARG A 17 -14.66 -1.86 -1.35
C ARG A 17 -13.64 -1.99 -2.47
N ARG A 18 -14.08 -2.39 -3.68
CA ARG A 18 -13.21 -2.48 -4.85
C ARG A 18 -12.59 -1.15 -5.20
N LEU A 19 -13.41 -0.10 -5.25
CA LEU A 19 -12.93 1.26 -5.55
C LEU A 19 -11.95 1.74 -4.50
N ARG A 20 -12.27 1.51 -3.24
CA ARG A 20 -11.40 1.89 -2.12
C ARG A 20 -10.07 1.13 -2.16
N ASN A 21 -10.12 -0.17 -2.39
CA ASN A 21 -8.91 -0.99 -2.47
C ASN A 21 -8.04 -0.58 -3.67
N ARG A 22 -8.66 -0.30 -4.80
CA ARG A 22 -7.95 0.17 -5.99
C ARG A 22 -7.28 1.52 -5.73
N TYR A 23 -7.97 2.42 -5.06
CA TYR A 23 -7.42 3.73 -4.68
C TYR A 23 -6.21 3.57 -3.75
N TYR A 24 -6.34 2.75 -2.71
CA TYR A 24 -5.24 2.52 -1.75
C TYR A 24 -4.06 1.82 -2.40
N ALA A 25 -4.30 0.85 -3.27
CA ALA A 25 -3.23 0.16 -4.00
C ALA A 25 -2.47 1.14 -4.90
N LYS A 26 -3.18 2.04 -5.58
CA LYS A 26 -2.57 3.07 -6.42
C LYS A 26 -1.75 4.05 -5.57
N THR A 27 -2.29 4.48 -4.43
CA THR A 27 -1.60 5.37 -3.49
C THR A 27 -0.30 4.73 -3.00
N ALA A 28 -0.35 3.45 -2.65
CA ALA A 28 0.82 2.70 -2.18
C ALA A 28 1.89 2.61 -3.28
N ARG A 29 1.50 2.31 -4.51
CA ARG A 29 2.43 2.24 -5.64
C ARG A 29 3.10 3.59 -5.89
N ASN A 30 2.34 4.67 -5.82
CA ASN A 30 2.88 6.01 -6.00
C ASN A 30 3.86 6.36 -4.88
N ALA A 31 3.54 6.00 -3.64
CA ALA A 31 4.42 6.22 -2.49
C ALA A 31 5.73 5.44 -2.64
N VAL A 32 5.67 4.20 -3.10
CA VAL A 32 6.85 3.37 -3.36
C VAL A 32 7.71 4.01 -4.47
N ARG A 33 7.10 4.47 -5.54
CA ARG A 33 7.81 5.15 -6.62
C ARG A 33 8.52 6.40 -6.15
N ARG A 34 7.86 7.22 -5.35
CA ARG A 34 8.45 8.44 -4.78
C ARG A 34 9.66 8.11 -3.91
N LEU A 35 9.54 7.08 -3.09
CA LEU A 35 10.63 6.64 -2.22
C LEU A 35 11.84 6.19 -3.04
N ARG A 36 11.61 5.42 -4.10
CA ARG A 36 12.67 4.95 -4.99
C ARG A 36 13.36 6.08 -5.74
N ALA A 37 12.64 7.15 -6.01
CA ALA A 37 13.18 8.33 -6.68
C ALA A 37 13.98 9.25 -5.75
N MET A 38 13.84 9.08 -4.44
CA MET A 38 14.56 9.89 -3.47
C MET A 38 16.05 9.54 -3.45
N THR A 39 16.87 10.59 -3.45
CA THR A 39 18.32 10.47 -3.39
C THR A 39 18.89 10.86 -2.03
N ASP A 40 18.11 11.59 -1.22
CA ASP A 40 18.50 11.98 0.12
C ASP A 40 18.18 10.85 1.10
N LYS A 41 19.21 10.38 1.79
CA LYS A 41 19.13 9.33 2.79
C LYS A 41 18.12 9.64 3.91
N ASN A 42 18.14 10.88 4.43
CA ASN A 42 17.29 11.25 5.55
C ASN A 42 15.82 11.32 5.14
N GLU A 43 15.52 11.90 4.00
CA GLU A 43 14.16 11.93 3.44
C GLU A 43 13.65 10.53 3.14
N ALA A 44 14.50 9.69 2.55
CA ALA A 44 14.15 8.31 2.23
C ALA A 44 13.82 7.51 3.48
N ALA A 45 14.60 7.68 4.56
CA ALA A 45 14.37 6.99 5.81
C ALA A 45 13.03 7.38 6.46
N GLU A 46 12.70 8.68 6.45
CA GLU A 46 11.43 9.17 6.96
C GLU A 46 10.25 8.67 6.12
N SER A 47 10.37 8.74 4.80
CA SER A 47 9.36 8.24 3.88
C SER A 47 9.16 6.74 4.02
N TYR A 48 10.23 5.99 4.26
CA TYR A 48 10.18 4.56 4.48
C TYR A 48 9.27 4.20 5.65
N LYS A 49 9.37 4.94 6.76
CA LYS A 49 8.51 4.71 7.93
C LYS A 49 7.03 4.86 7.56
N LYS A 50 6.69 5.90 6.82
CA LYS A 50 5.31 6.16 6.37
C LYS A 50 4.82 5.11 5.39
N VAL A 51 5.65 4.75 4.41
CA VAL A 51 5.32 3.75 3.40
C VAL A 51 5.17 2.38 4.04
N SER A 52 6.06 2.02 4.97
CA SER A 52 6.01 0.77 5.70
C SER A 52 4.70 0.64 6.47
N SER A 53 4.29 1.68 7.19
CA SER A 53 3.01 1.72 7.91
C SER A 53 1.83 1.56 6.96
N LEU A 54 1.86 2.23 5.81
CA LEU A 54 0.81 2.12 4.80
C LEU A 54 0.71 0.71 4.26
N LEU A 55 1.86 0.08 3.92
CA LEU A 55 1.88 -1.29 3.39
C LEU A 55 1.35 -2.30 4.42
N ASP A 56 1.72 -2.14 5.69
CA ASP A 56 1.23 -3.00 6.76
C ASP A 56 -0.28 -2.86 6.94
N ARG A 57 -0.79 -1.64 6.86
CA ARG A 57 -2.23 -1.37 6.96
C ARG A 57 -2.99 -2.01 5.80
N LEU A 58 -2.47 -1.89 4.57
CA LEU A 58 -3.08 -2.50 3.39
C LEU A 58 -3.05 -4.03 3.46
N ALA A 59 -1.98 -4.60 3.97
CA ALA A 59 -1.89 -6.05 4.18
C ALA A 59 -2.90 -6.52 5.22
N SER A 60 -3.06 -5.76 6.29
CA SER A 60 -4.04 -6.03 7.36
C SER A 60 -5.47 -6.00 6.83
N ASN A 61 -5.77 -5.07 5.92
CA ASN A 61 -7.10 -4.92 5.32
C ASN A 61 -7.34 -5.89 4.15
N GLY A 62 -6.33 -6.66 3.75
CA GLY A 62 -6.46 -7.60 2.65
C GLY A 62 -6.36 -6.96 1.26
N THR A 63 -6.02 -5.68 1.17
CA THR A 63 -5.84 -4.99 -0.12
C THR A 63 -4.66 -5.55 -0.89
N ILE A 64 -3.58 -5.86 -0.18
CA ILE A 64 -2.42 -6.56 -0.73
C ILE A 64 -2.11 -7.75 0.18
N SER A 65 -1.38 -8.74 -0.33
CA SER A 65 -0.98 -9.88 0.47
C SER A 65 0.13 -9.50 1.45
N LYS A 66 0.24 -10.22 2.55
CA LYS A 66 1.33 -10.02 3.53
C LYS A 66 2.69 -10.24 2.89
N ASN A 67 2.79 -11.22 1.99
CA ASN A 67 4.03 -11.51 1.27
C ASN A 67 4.43 -10.34 0.37
N LYS A 68 3.46 -9.74 -0.32
CA LYS A 68 3.71 -8.58 -1.17
C LYS A 68 4.21 -7.39 -0.34
N ALA A 69 3.58 -7.12 0.80
CA ALA A 69 3.98 -6.06 1.70
C ALA A 69 5.41 -6.29 2.22
N SER A 70 5.72 -7.51 2.66
CA SER A 70 7.05 -7.86 3.15
C SER A 70 8.11 -7.70 2.07
N ASN A 71 7.83 -8.16 0.84
CA ASN A 71 8.76 -8.04 -0.28
C ASN A 71 9.03 -6.58 -0.63
N LEU A 72 8.01 -5.75 -0.67
CA LEU A 72 8.16 -4.31 -0.94
C LEU A 72 8.98 -3.63 0.14
N LYS A 73 8.71 -3.93 1.41
CA LYS A 73 9.46 -3.36 2.53
C LYS A 73 10.94 -3.77 2.47
N SER A 74 11.23 -5.02 2.15
CA SER A 74 12.59 -5.50 2.02
C SER A 74 13.35 -4.78 0.90
N LYS A 75 12.73 -4.64 -0.26
CA LYS A 75 13.33 -3.94 -1.40
C LYS A 75 13.60 -2.48 -1.08
N LEU A 76 12.67 -1.82 -0.40
CA LEU A 76 12.82 -0.41 -0.02
C LEU A 76 13.91 -0.25 1.03
N ALA A 77 14.01 -1.16 1.98
CA ALA A 77 15.08 -1.16 2.98
C ALA A 77 16.45 -1.28 2.34
N LEU A 78 16.58 -2.16 1.34
CA LEU A 78 17.83 -2.31 0.58
C LEU A 78 18.19 -1.04 -0.17
N HIS A 79 17.19 -0.38 -0.76
CA HIS A 79 17.40 0.90 -1.46
C HIS A 79 17.95 1.97 -0.51
N ILE A 80 17.37 2.08 0.68
CA ILE A 80 17.82 3.03 1.70
C ILE A 80 19.23 2.70 2.17
N ASN A 81 19.55 1.44 2.36
CA ASN A 81 20.89 1.01 2.73
C ASN A 81 21.94 1.37 1.67
N LYS A 82 21.57 1.24 0.39
CA LYS A 82 22.44 1.66 -0.72
C LYS A 82 22.70 3.16 -0.69
N LEU A 83 21.67 3.96 -0.41
CA LEU A 83 21.82 5.41 -0.26
C LEU A 83 22.72 5.76 0.91
N ALA A 84 22.61 5.01 2.01
CA ALA A 84 23.42 5.22 3.19
C ALA A 84 24.90 4.89 2.98
N ASN A 85 25.18 3.91 2.09
CA ASN A 85 26.54 3.43 1.83
C ASN A 85 27.18 4.08 0.59
N ALA A 86 26.41 4.91 -0.12
CA ALA A 86 26.94 5.64 -1.27
C ALA A 86 27.67 6.97 -0.86
#